data_15ea248c394198a2408cd027c560d633
#
_entry.id   15ea248c394198a2408cd027c560d633
#
_cell.length_a   1.000
_cell.length_b   1.000
_cell.length_c   1.000
_cell.angle_alpha   90.00
_cell.angle_beta   90.00
_cell.angle_gamma   90.00
#
_symmetry.space_group_name_H-M   'P 1'
#
loop_
_entity.id
_entity.type
_entity.pdbx_description
1 polymer ?
#
loop_
_entity_poly.entity_id
_entity_poly.type
_entity_poly.pdbx_seq_one_letter_code
_entity_poly.pdbx_strand_id
1 'polypeptide(L)'
;MKRIINRVLPLLLLAVLGIAVAGNAQAAKKTGKKPQKVYYLVCGSYSTLEHAKQASENMSEVLFYPVYKAQVKGKTVYRLCCECFYSKKKALSRAEELKSMFFSEMWVWESNGLAECVYVPTSPADEPGVEEKPLVPQW
;
A
#
# COMPACT_ATOMS: atom_id res chain seq x y z
N MET A 1 25.99 -31.11 -52.17
CA MET A 1 26.36 -29.76 -51.76
C MET A 1 25.19 -28.79 -51.63
N LYS A 2 24.11 -29.01 -52.30
CA LYS A 2 22.92 -28.12 -52.23
C LYS A 2 22.04 -28.33 -50.96
N ARG A 3 22.33 -29.32 -50.15
CA ARG A 3 21.50 -29.69 -48.99
C ARG A 3 21.94 -29.07 -47.68
N ILE A 4 23.07 -28.42 -47.64
CA ILE A 4 23.63 -27.86 -46.41
C ILE A 4 23.16 -26.44 -46.18
N ILE A 5 22.83 -25.70 -47.23
CA ILE A 5 22.45 -24.30 -47.18
C ILE A 5 21.03 -24.11 -46.58
N ASN A 6 20.16 -25.09 -46.80
CA ASN A 6 18.76 -24.98 -46.30
C ASN A 6 18.58 -25.27 -44.80
N ARG A 7 19.64 -25.74 -44.15
CA ARG A 7 19.55 -26.06 -42.70
C ARG A 7 20.03 -24.94 -41.79
N VAL A 8 20.73 -23.96 -42.33
CA VAL A 8 21.29 -22.86 -41.56
C VAL A 8 20.30 -21.71 -41.44
N LEU A 9 19.43 -21.54 -42.42
CA LEU A 9 18.46 -20.45 -42.45
C LEU A 9 17.44 -20.47 -41.30
N PRO A 10 16.84 -21.62 -40.94
CA PRO A 10 15.88 -21.63 -39.84
C PRO A 10 16.52 -21.38 -38.47
N LEU A 11 17.81 -21.71 -38.32
CA LEU A 11 18.51 -21.49 -37.06
C LEU A 11 18.79 -20.00 -36.79
N LEU A 12 19.06 -19.25 -37.85
CA LEU A 12 19.27 -17.79 -37.75
C LEU A 12 18.00 -17.04 -37.40
N LEU A 13 16.85 -17.49 -37.92
CA LEU A 13 15.56 -16.87 -37.59
C LEU A 13 15.16 -17.07 -36.14
N LEU A 14 15.46 -18.21 -35.55
CA LEU A 14 15.20 -18.51 -34.15
C LEU A 14 16.05 -17.67 -33.20
N ALA A 15 17.30 -17.39 -33.58
CA ALA A 15 18.19 -16.56 -32.79
C ALA A 15 17.72 -15.08 -32.71
N VAL A 16 17.16 -14.57 -33.81
CA VAL A 16 16.63 -13.19 -33.85
C VAL A 16 15.39 -13.03 -33.00
N LEU A 17 14.50 -14.02 -33.00
CA LEU A 17 13.30 -14.02 -32.14
C LEU A 17 13.65 -14.11 -30.65
N GLY A 18 14.67 -14.85 -30.30
CA GLY A 18 15.13 -14.95 -28.90
C GLY A 18 15.68 -13.63 -28.35
N ILE A 19 16.36 -12.85 -29.18
CA ILE A 19 16.93 -11.55 -28.76
C ILE A 19 15.83 -10.50 -28.53
N ALA A 20 14.80 -10.51 -29.34
CA ALA A 20 13.69 -9.56 -29.18
C ALA A 20 12.91 -9.77 -27.87
N VAL A 21 12.72 -11.01 -27.45
CA VAL A 21 12.05 -11.34 -26.17
C VAL A 21 12.92 -10.94 -24.98
N ALA A 22 14.21 -11.14 -25.03
CA ALA A 22 15.14 -10.74 -23.98
C ALA A 22 15.22 -9.21 -23.81
N GLY A 23 15.11 -8.45 -24.89
CA GLY A 23 15.07 -6.98 -24.83
C GLY A 23 13.86 -6.43 -24.11
N ASN A 24 12.70 -7.01 -24.32
CA ASN A 24 11.48 -6.58 -23.63
C ASN A 24 11.49 -6.89 -22.12
N ALA A 25 12.05 -8.01 -21.71
CA ALA A 25 12.21 -8.37 -20.31
C ALA A 25 13.17 -7.43 -19.57
N GLN A 26 14.21 -6.92 -20.21
CA GLN A 26 15.14 -5.96 -19.63
C GLN A 26 14.54 -4.56 -19.47
N ALA A 27 13.69 -4.12 -20.37
CA ALA A 27 13.01 -2.83 -20.28
C ALA A 27 12.08 -2.80 -19.06
N ALA A 28 11.38 -3.89 -18.75
CA ALA A 28 10.52 -4.00 -17.57
C ALA A 28 11.29 -3.94 -16.24
N LYS A 29 12.53 -4.41 -16.19
CA LYS A 29 13.37 -4.38 -14.98
C LYS A 29 13.94 -2.99 -14.65
N LYS A 30 14.10 -2.10 -15.63
CA LYS A 30 14.67 -0.76 -15.44
C LYS A 30 13.73 0.22 -14.74
N THR A 31 12.45 -0.04 -14.73
CA THR A 31 11.43 0.79 -14.06
C THR A 31 11.17 0.38 -12.61
N GLY A 32 11.82 -0.68 -12.11
CA GLY A 32 11.62 -1.25 -10.81
C GLY A 32 12.35 -0.53 -9.69
N LYS A 33 12.00 0.73 -9.38
CA LYS A 33 12.26 1.27 -8.04
C LYS A 33 11.43 0.45 -7.07
N LYS A 34 12.06 -0.09 -6.02
CA LYS A 34 11.33 -0.72 -4.92
C LYS A 34 10.27 0.26 -4.42
N PRO A 35 9.00 -0.15 -4.26
CA PRO A 35 7.99 0.74 -3.73
C PRO A 35 8.46 1.27 -2.39
N GLN A 36 8.32 2.58 -2.19
CA GLN A 36 8.69 3.21 -0.93
C GLN A 36 7.78 2.69 0.17
N LYS A 37 8.36 2.20 1.26
CA LYS A 37 7.60 1.73 2.40
C LYS A 37 6.86 2.86 3.10
N VAL A 38 5.65 2.57 3.51
CA VAL A 38 4.81 3.48 4.28
C VAL A 38 4.46 2.82 5.60
N TYR A 39 4.55 3.56 6.67
CA TYR A 39 4.32 3.10 8.04
C TYR A 39 3.05 3.75 8.58
N TYR A 40 2.01 2.97 8.76
CA TYR A 40 0.72 3.40 9.27
C TYR A 40 0.60 3.19 10.77
N LEU A 41 0.05 4.17 11.47
CA LEU A 41 -0.32 4.03 12.88
C LEU A 41 -1.72 3.43 12.95
N VAL A 42 -1.82 2.20 13.41
CA VAL A 42 -3.04 1.39 13.45
C VAL A 42 -3.57 1.32 14.87
N CYS A 43 -4.84 1.64 15.06
CA CYS A 43 -5.51 1.55 16.35
C CYS A 43 -6.58 0.43 16.41
N GLY A 44 -6.91 -0.18 15.30
CA GLY A 44 -7.86 -1.30 15.25
C GLY A 44 -7.76 -2.09 13.96
N SER A 45 -8.10 -3.37 14.02
CA SER A 45 -8.15 -4.26 12.87
C SER A 45 -9.41 -5.11 12.93
N TYR A 46 -10.14 -5.16 11.83
CA TYR A 46 -11.46 -5.80 11.74
C TYR A 46 -11.51 -6.76 10.56
N SER A 47 -12.25 -7.84 10.71
CA SER A 47 -12.42 -8.85 9.65
C SER A 47 -13.43 -8.43 8.57
N THR A 48 -14.30 -7.48 8.87
CA THR A 48 -15.31 -6.97 7.93
C THR A 48 -15.21 -5.46 7.78
N LEU A 49 -15.52 -4.98 6.58
CA LEU A 49 -15.55 -3.55 6.29
C LEU A 49 -16.62 -2.83 7.12
N GLU A 50 -17.76 -3.47 7.34
CA GLU A 50 -18.88 -2.88 8.10
C GLU A 50 -18.49 -2.57 9.55
N HIS A 51 -17.85 -3.51 10.23
CA HIS A 51 -17.36 -3.28 11.59
C HIS A 51 -16.28 -2.21 11.64
N ALA A 52 -15.39 -2.19 10.64
CA ALA A 52 -14.37 -1.15 10.56
C ALA A 52 -14.96 0.25 10.34
N LYS A 53 -15.95 0.39 9.48
CA LYS A 53 -16.68 1.66 9.25
C LYS A 53 -17.33 2.15 10.52
N GLN A 54 -18.06 1.27 11.21
CA GLN A 54 -18.75 1.61 12.45
C GLN A 54 -17.78 2.05 13.54
N ALA A 55 -16.66 1.35 13.68
CA ALA A 55 -15.61 1.73 14.62
C ALA A 55 -14.94 3.05 14.22
N SER A 56 -14.70 3.28 12.95
CA SER A 56 -14.15 4.54 12.42
C SER A 56 -15.04 5.73 12.77
N GLU A 57 -16.33 5.63 12.52
CA GLU A 57 -17.30 6.71 12.86
C GLU A 57 -17.36 6.98 14.37
N ASN A 58 -17.41 5.93 15.18
CA ASN A 58 -17.49 6.06 16.64
C ASN A 58 -16.21 6.67 17.24
N MET A 59 -15.05 6.45 16.65
CA MET A 59 -13.76 6.94 17.14
C MET A 59 -13.38 8.32 16.59
N SER A 60 -13.99 8.74 15.47
CA SER A 60 -13.60 9.97 14.75
C SER A 60 -14.00 11.28 15.42
N GLU A 61 -14.61 11.24 16.60
CA GLU A 61 -14.86 12.44 17.40
C GLU A 61 -13.59 13.12 17.94
N VAL A 62 -12.51 12.34 18.09
CA VAL A 62 -11.24 12.82 18.66
C VAL A 62 -10.15 12.93 17.61
N LEU A 63 -9.98 11.88 16.81
CA LEU A 63 -9.00 11.82 15.74
C LEU A 63 -9.66 11.24 14.48
N PHE A 64 -9.11 11.59 13.33
CA PHE A 64 -9.56 11.10 12.04
C PHE A 64 -9.01 9.69 11.78
N TYR A 65 -9.89 8.72 11.51
CA TYR A 65 -9.55 7.30 11.34
C TYR A 65 -10.08 6.70 10.04
N PRO A 66 -9.49 7.02 8.89
CA PRO A 66 -9.84 6.31 7.66
C PRO A 66 -9.50 4.82 7.75
N VAL A 67 -10.23 4.01 6.98
CA VAL A 67 -10.08 2.56 6.95
C VAL A 67 -9.26 2.13 5.75
N TYR A 68 -8.26 1.31 5.98
CA TYR A 68 -7.37 0.76 4.96
C TYR A 68 -7.50 -0.75 4.88
N LYS A 69 -7.48 -1.25 3.66
CA LYS A 69 -7.49 -2.69 3.38
C LYS A 69 -6.08 -3.27 3.48
N ALA A 70 -5.94 -4.38 4.19
CA ALA A 70 -4.69 -5.11 4.32
C ALA A 70 -4.90 -6.61 4.10
N GLN A 71 -3.83 -7.30 3.71
CA GLN A 71 -3.80 -8.74 3.58
C GLN A 71 -2.94 -9.34 4.68
N VAL A 72 -3.51 -10.25 5.46
CA VAL A 72 -2.80 -10.97 6.53
C VAL A 72 -3.04 -12.47 6.35
N LYS A 73 -1.97 -13.21 6.04
CA LYS A 73 -2.03 -14.67 5.82
C LYS A 73 -3.12 -15.09 4.82
N GLY A 74 -3.22 -14.36 3.70
CA GLY A 74 -4.21 -14.62 2.65
C GLY A 74 -5.64 -14.16 2.96
N LYS A 75 -5.86 -13.54 4.12
CA LYS A 75 -7.16 -12.98 4.50
C LYS A 75 -7.15 -11.47 4.41
N THR A 76 -8.25 -10.89 3.92
CA THR A 76 -8.45 -9.45 3.94
C THR A 76 -8.88 -9.00 5.33
N VAL A 77 -8.19 -7.98 5.85
CA VAL A 77 -8.54 -7.28 7.08
C VAL A 77 -8.66 -5.78 6.80
N TYR A 78 -9.38 -5.09 7.65
CA TYR A 78 -9.64 -3.65 7.55
C TYR A 78 -9.09 -2.95 8.78
N ARG A 79 -8.16 -2.01 8.56
CA ARG A 79 -7.41 -1.34 9.63
C ARG A 79 -7.77 0.12 9.74
N LEU A 80 -8.05 0.56 10.95
CA LEU A 80 -8.21 1.97 11.27
C LEU A 80 -6.83 2.58 11.49
N CYS A 81 -6.51 3.59 10.68
CA CYS A 81 -5.22 4.27 10.72
C CYS A 81 -5.44 5.76 10.96
N CYS A 82 -4.68 6.36 11.87
CA CYS A 82 -4.81 7.79 12.17
C CYS A 82 -3.75 8.66 11.50
N GLU A 83 -2.56 8.14 11.30
CA GLU A 83 -1.45 8.83 10.65
C GLU A 83 -0.59 7.84 9.86
N CYS A 84 0.21 8.33 8.93
CA CYS A 84 1.20 7.52 8.24
C CYS A 84 2.47 8.31 7.94
N PHE A 85 3.60 7.59 7.82
CA PHE A 85 4.93 8.14 7.67
C PHE A 85 5.74 7.34 6.65
N TYR A 86 6.70 8.01 6.01
CA TYR A 86 7.73 7.32 5.24
C TYR A 86 8.89 6.81 6.10
N SER A 87 9.03 7.30 7.34
CA SER A 87 10.08 6.91 8.28
C SER A 87 9.52 6.02 9.38
N LYS A 88 10.07 4.82 9.52
CA LYS A 88 9.73 3.88 10.61
C LYS A 88 9.99 4.49 11.99
N LYS A 89 11.13 5.18 12.15
CA LYS A 89 11.50 5.84 13.41
C LYS A 89 10.49 6.89 13.83
N LYS A 90 10.05 7.73 12.89
CA LYS A 90 9.03 8.75 13.16
C LYS A 90 7.67 8.13 13.50
N ALA A 91 7.27 7.08 12.78
CA ALA A 91 6.04 6.35 13.06
C ALA A 91 6.03 5.74 14.46
N LEU A 92 7.11 5.09 14.86
CA LEU A 92 7.26 4.50 16.20
C LEU A 92 7.23 5.56 17.30
N SER A 93 7.95 6.67 17.12
CA SER A 93 7.96 7.78 18.08
C SER A 93 6.56 8.39 18.25
N ARG A 94 5.87 8.60 17.15
CA ARG A 94 4.50 9.14 17.19
C ARG A 94 3.50 8.17 17.80
N ALA A 95 3.65 6.87 17.54
CA ALA A 95 2.82 5.85 18.17
C ALA A 95 2.96 5.84 19.69
N GLU A 96 4.16 5.95 20.22
CA GLU A 96 4.39 6.05 21.66
C GLU A 96 3.80 7.33 22.27
N GLU A 97 3.91 8.44 21.58
CA GLU A 97 3.31 9.72 21.97
C GLU A 97 1.77 9.59 22.07
N LEU A 98 1.13 9.06 21.03
CA LEU A 98 -0.32 8.88 20.99
C LEU A 98 -0.84 7.86 22.00
N LYS A 99 -0.10 6.78 22.25
CA LYS A 99 -0.42 5.82 23.31
C LYS A 99 -0.48 6.47 24.67
N SER A 100 0.43 7.38 24.98
CA SER A 100 0.46 8.09 26.25
C SER A 100 -0.69 9.07 26.42
N MET A 101 -1.22 9.61 25.32
CA MET A 101 -2.28 10.62 25.35
C MET A 101 -3.70 10.04 25.26
N PHE A 102 -3.91 9.02 24.38
CA PHE A 102 -5.26 8.62 24.01
C PHE A 102 -5.52 7.11 23.99
N PHE A 103 -4.52 6.25 23.73
CA PHE A 103 -4.76 4.84 23.45
C PHE A 103 -3.71 3.92 24.07
N SER A 104 -4.20 2.94 24.79
CA SER A 104 -3.35 1.85 25.32
C SER A 104 -2.84 0.89 24.23
N GLU A 105 -3.53 0.78 23.11
CA GLU A 105 -3.21 -0.16 22.04
C GLU A 105 -3.12 0.55 20.68
N MET A 106 -1.90 0.75 20.22
CA MET A 106 -1.58 1.24 18.90
C MET A 106 -0.31 0.58 18.41
N TRP A 107 -0.25 0.22 17.13
CA TRP A 107 0.95 -0.38 16.54
C TRP A 107 1.27 0.23 15.18
N VAL A 108 2.48 0.00 14.72
CA VAL A 108 2.94 0.44 13.40
C VAL A 108 2.82 -0.71 12.40
N TRP A 109 2.10 -0.47 11.32
CA TRP A 109 1.98 -1.39 10.20
C TRP A 109 2.87 -0.92 9.04
N GLU A 110 3.81 -1.77 8.62
CA GLU A 110 4.64 -1.55 7.46
C GLU A 110 3.93 -2.03 6.19
N SER A 111 3.71 -1.11 5.25
CA SER A 111 3.11 -1.38 3.95
C SER A 111 4.13 -1.17 2.83
N ASN A 112 4.08 -2.00 1.80
CA ASN A 112 4.87 -1.84 0.57
C ASN A 112 4.20 -0.82 -0.36
N GLY A 113 4.38 0.46 -0.06
CA GLY A 113 3.72 1.56 -0.74
C GLY A 113 2.42 2.00 -0.06
N LEU A 114 1.68 2.87 -0.73
CA LEU A 114 0.41 3.38 -0.22
C LEU A 114 -0.63 2.25 -0.19
N ALA A 115 -1.24 2.06 0.98
CA ALA A 115 -2.33 1.12 1.15
C ALA A 115 -3.63 1.65 0.54
N GLU A 116 -4.52 0.73 0.17
CA GLU A 116 -5.83 1.07 -0.36
C GLU A 116 -6.74 1.59 0.75
N CYS A 117 -7.10 2.89 0.67
CA CYS A 117 -8.11 3.47 1.54
C CYS A 117 -9.50 3.07 1.02
N VAL A 118 -10.27 2.37 1.84
CA VAL A 118 -11.60 1.85 1.47
C VAL A 118 -12.75 2.62 2.10
N TYR A 119 -12.47 3.44 3.09
CA TYR A 119 -13.47 4.27 3.76
C TYR A 119 -12.83 5.47 4.45
N VAL A 120 -13.48 6.62 4.32
CA VAL A 120 -13.11 7.86 5.02
C VAL A 120 -14.31 8.28 5.87
N PRO A 121 -14.15 8.41 7.20
CA PRO A 121 -15.25 8.80 8.05
C PRO A 121 -15.66 10.25 7.83
N THR A 122 -16.95 10.52 7.95
CA THR A 122 -17.47 11.89 7.94
C THR A 122 -17.21 12.54 9.29
N SER A 123 -16.41 13.59 9.30
CA SER A 123 -16.20 14.37 10.52
C SER A 123 -17.43 15.23 10.83
N PRO A 124 -17.93 15.25 12.06
CA PRO A 124 -19.06 16.13 12.44
C PRO A 124 -18.69 17.62 12.39
N ALA A 125 -17.42 17.95 12.22
CA ALA A 125 -16.92 19.33 12.11
C ALA A 125 -16.71 19.79 10.66
N ASP A 126 -17.02 18.95 9.66
CA ASP A 126 -16.80 19.28 8.26
C ASP A 126 -17.80 20.34 7.79
N GLU A 127 -17.27 21.53 7.60
CA GLU A 127 -17.94 22.55 6.80
C GLU A 127 -18.16 22.01 5.37
N PRO A 128 -19.30 22.32 4.74
CA PRO A 128 -19.59 21.87 3.38
C PRO A 128 -18.54 22.41 2.41
N GLY A 129 -17.64 21.55 1.96
CA GLY A 129 -16.59 21.88 1.00
C GLY A 129 -15.19 21.29 1.28
N VAL A 130 -15.00 20.62 2.40
CA VAL A 130 -13.74 19.91 2.68
C VAL A 130 -13.80 18.54 2.02
N GLU A 131 -12.95 18.34 1.03
CA GLU A 131 -12.81 17.06 0.33
C GLU A 131 -12.20 16.03 1.27
N GLU A 132 -12.95 14.97 1.58
CA GLU A 132 -12.52 13.84 2.39
C GLU A 132 -11.34 13.13 1.71
N LYS A 133 -10.15 13.20 2.29
CA LYS A 133 -8.93 12.65 1.69
C LYS A 133 -8.32 11.52 2.52
N PRO A 134 -7.76 10.51 1.87
CA PRO A 134 -6.89 9.55 2.52
C PRO A 134 -5.69 10.22 3.20
N LEU A 135 -5.10 9.51 4.17
CA LEU A 135 -3.89 9.97 4.85
C LEU A 135 -2.73 10.19 3.86
N VAL A 136 -2.02 11.28 4.03
CA VAL A 136 -0.80 11.57 3.28
C VAL A 136 0.40 11.28 4.18
N PRO A 137 1.34 10.41 3.73
CA PRO A 137 2.51 10.09 4.54
C PRO A 137 3.39 11.30 4.81
N GLN A 138 3.83 11.41 6.05
CA GLN A 138 4.76 12.44 6.50
C GLN A 138 6.22 11.96 6.39
N TRP A 139 7.10 12.89 6.09
CA TRP A 139 8.55 12.65 5.99
C TRP A 139 9.24 12.65 7.36
#